data_edb27ba84b3c1f632a4bcc701391d36e
#
_entry.id   edb27ba84b3c1f632a4bcc701391d36e
#
_cell.length_a   1.000
_cell.length_b   1.000
_cell.length_c   1.000
_cell.angle_alpha   90.00
_cell.angle_beta   90.00
_cell.angle_gamma   90.00
#
_symmetry.space_group_name_H-M   'P 1'
#
loop_
_entity.id
_entity.type
_entity.pdbx_description
1 polymer ?
#
loop_
_entity_poly.entity_id
_entity_poly.type
_entity_poly.pdbx_seq_one_letter_code
_entity_poly.pdbx_strand_id
1 'polypeptide(L)'
;EMCIRDRFASAFLDLNPELMAVIKESVDEIGLGGELRLERKAFSDGVLKGQRFLVDEGASESSNHTPWKVIRERLIQSGIKQEIRENALGIFKCLAEAEALVHGIDVEEVVFHEVGAVDSMVDVLAASVILDAYHEANWFLGSLPLGRGEVQTAHGKLPLPAPAVVELLKGFDFHDDGETGERVTPTGAAILRFLTESRGLSQKPETIKRKLLSSGQGFGSRKLKTKSNLLRVLVFGPEEKSPEEDRIRVLRFEVDD
;
A
#
# COMPACT_ATOMS: atom_id res chain seq x y z
N GLU A 1 10.79 9.34 4.18
CA GLU A 1 11.03 8.86 2.81
C GLU A 1 10.01 7.80 2.44
N MET A 2 8.95 8.17 1.77
CA MET A 2 7.77 7.33 1.57
C MET A 2 7.60 6.96 0.10
N CYS A 3 7.42 5.69 -0.26
CA CYS A 3 7.51 5.23 -1.64
C CYS A 3 6.25 4.59 -2.22
N ILE A 4 5.89 3.35 -1.98
CA ILE A 4 4.69 2.73 -2.59
C ILE A 4 3.43 2.97 -1.76
N ARG A 5 3.52 2.96 -0.44
CA ARG A 5 2.36 3.05 0.45
C ARG A 5 1.51 4.30 0.22
N ASP A 6 2.14 5.48 0.20
CA ASP A 6 1.43 6.76 -0.03
C ASP A 6 0.84 6.82 -1.43
N ARG A 7 1.55 6.24 -2.43
CA ARG A 7 1.10 6.24 -3.81
C ARG A 7 -0.13 5.38 -4.00
N PHE A 8 -0.23 4.24 -3.28
CA PHE A 8 -1.38 3.37 -3.37
C PHE A 8 -2.65 4.10 -2.91
N ALA A 9 -2.67 4.59 -1.67
CA ALA A 9 -3.80 5.36 -1.16
C ALA A 9 -4.10 6.60 -2.03
N SER A 10 -3.05 7.33 -2.43
CA SER A 10 -3.17 8.52 -3.29
C SER A 10 -3.84 8.22 -4.63
N ALA A 11 -3.47 7.12 -5.29
CA ALA A 11 -4.02 6.75 -6.60
C ALA A 11 -5.50 6.35 -6.51
N PHE A 12 -5.88 5.64 -5.46
CA PHE A 12 -7.28 5.29 -5.24
C PHE A 12 -8.13 6.48 -4.78
N LEU A 13 -7.57 7.40 -4.02
CA LEU A 13 -8.23 8.65 -3.66
C LEU A 13 -8.36 9.61 -4.85
N ASP A 14 -7.50 9.53 -5.86
CA ASP A 14 -7.69 10.23 -7.13
C ASP A 14 -8.85 9.62 -7.93
N LEU A 15 -8.94 8.29 -7.94
CA LEU A 15 -9.99 7.54 -8.61
C LEU A 15 -11.36 7.68 -7.92
N ASN A 16 -11.38 7.59 -6.60
CA ASN A 16 -12.60 7.67 -5.75
C ASN A 16 -12.36 8.51 -4.50
N PRO A 17 -12.61 9.83 -4.56
CA PRO A 17 -12.41 10.74 -3.45
C PRO A 17 -13.25 10.44 -2.20
N GLU A 18 -14.37 9.77 -2.35
CA GLU A 18 -15.30 9.46 -1.24
C GLU A 18 -14.69 8.50 -0.23
N LEU A 19 -13.72 7.69 -0.63
CA LEU A 19 -12.98 6.80 0.28
C LEU A 19 -12.30 7.55 1.43
N MET A 20 -12.01 8.84 1.23
CA MET A 20 -11.37 9.67 2.27
C MET A 20 -12.20 9.76 3.55
N ALA A 21 -13.52 9.79 3.45
CA ALA A 21 -14.41 9.84 4.62
C ALA A 21 -14.33 8.52 5.41
N VAL A 22 -14.37 7.39 4.70
CA VAL A 22 -14.30 6.05 5.33
C VAL A 22 -12.93 5.81 5.96
N ILE A 23 -11.85 6.29 5.31
CA ILE A 23 -10.49 6.21 5.88
C ILE A 23 -10.42 6.98 7.20
N LYS A 24 -10.92 8.23 7.23
CA LYS A 24 -10.94 9.05 8.44
C LYS A 24 -11.72 8.40 9.57
N GLU A 25 -12.93 7.92 9.29
CA GLU A 25 -13.75 7.20 10.25
C GLU A 25 -13.03 5.97 10.80
N SER A 26 -12.38 5.17 9.94
CA SER A 26 -11.63 3.99 10.36
C SER A 26 -10.42 4.34 11.25
N VAL A 27 -9.75 5.46 10.98
CA VAL A 27 -8.64 5.97 11.80
C VAL A 27 -9.13 6.46 13.17
N ASP A 28 -10.28 7.12 13.21
CA ASP A 28 -10.89 7.58 14.46
C ASP A 28 -11.32 6.39 15.33
N GLU A 29 -11.92 5.35 14.74
CA GLU A 29 -12.40 4.14 15.41
C GLU A 29 -11.28 3.31 16.06
N ILE A 30 -10.07 3.34 15.52
CA ILE A 30 -8.92 2.69 16.14
C ILE A 30 -8.19 3.59 17.16
N GLY A 31 -8.73 4.78 17.46
CA GLY A 31 -8.20 5.70 18.45
C GLY A 31 -6.93 6.44 18.03
N LEU A 32 -6.73 6.65 16.74
CA LEU A 32 -5.61 7.44 16.22
C LEU A 32 -6.02 8.86 15.78
N GLY A 33 -7.32 9.19 15.76
CA GLY A 33 -7.84 10.42 15.16
C GLY A 33 -7.55 11.73 15.90
N GLY A 34 -7.10 11.70 17.17
CA GLY A 34 -7.11 12.88 18.04
C GLY A 34 -6.25 14.07 17.58
N GLU A 35 -5.08 13.84 16.99
CA GLU A 35 -4.17 14.88 16.51
C GLU A 35 -3.78 14.72 15.03
N LEU A 36 -4.23 13.63 14.39
CA LEU A 36 -3.90 13.35 13.01
C LEU A 36 -4.70 14.19 12.04
N ARG A 37 -4.00 14.83 11.10
CA ARG A 37 -4.62 15.49 9.95
C ARG A 37 -4.39 14.64 8.70
N LEU A 38 -5.46 14.07 8.18
CA LEU A 38 -5.46 13.36 6.92
C LEU A 38 -5.95 14.27 5.81
N GLU A 39 -5.12 14.49 4.81
CA GLU A 39 -5.43 15.39 3.70
C GLU A 39 -5.21 14.67 2.36
N ARG A 40 -6.17 14.85 1.44
CA ARG A 40 -6.00 14.57 0.02
C ARG A 40 -5.66 15.85 -0.69
N LYS A 41 -4.48 15.96 -1.28
CA LYS A 41 -3.98 17.16 -1.92
C LYS A 41 -3.66 16.94 -3.39
N ALA A 42 -4.22 17.78 -4.26
CA ALA A 42 -3.82 17.81 -5.66
C ALA A 42 -2.33 18.13 -5.80
N PHE A 43 -1.65 17.37 -6.64
CA PHE A 43 -0.21 17.54 -6.87
C PHE A 43 0.12 17.44 -8.36
N SER A 44 1.17 18.18 -8.76
CA SER A 44 1.80 18.05 -10.07
C SER A 44 3.31 18.18 -9.92
N ASP A 45 4.05 17.35 -10.62
CA ASP A 45 5.51 17.44 -10.72
C ASP A 45 5.98 18.29 -11.94
N GLY A 46 5.01 18.89 -12.65
CA GLY A 46 5.26 19.68 -13.86
C GLY A 46 5.08 18.88 -15.16
N VAL A 47 5.03 17.55 -15.07
CA VAL A 47 4.80 16.63 -16.20
C VAL A 47 3.41 16.00 -16.11
N LEU A 48 3.10 15.44 -14.95
CA LEU A 48 1.84 14.75 -14.66
C LEU A 48 1.11 15.42 -13.49
N LYS A 49 -0.19 15.12 -13.37
CA LYS A 49 -1.05 15.58 -12.27
C LYS A 49 -1.70 14.38 -11.62
N GLY A 50 -2.00 14.46 -10.34
CA GLY A 50 -2.70 13.44 -9.56
C GLY A 50 -2.86 13.90 -8.13
N GLN A 51 -2.89 12.96 -7.19
CA GLN A 51 -3.09 13.24 -5.77
C GLN A 51 -1.90 12.83 -4.93
N ARG A 52 -1.81 13.46 -3.75
CA ARG A 52 -1.05 12.98 -2.59
C ARG A 52 -1.99 12.75 -1.43
N PHE A 53 -1.80 11.64 -0.74
CA PHE A 53 -2.38 11.40 0.57
C PHE A 53 -1.34 11.77 1.62
N LEU A 54 -1.70 12.70 2.49
CA LEU A 54 -0.81 13.25 3.50
C LEU A 54 -1.34 12.88 4.89
N VAL A 55 -0.45 12.37 5.72
CA VAL A 55 -0.67 12.10 7.13
C VAL A 55 0.23 13.05 7.91
N ASP A 56 -0.37 13.97 8.67
CA ASP A 56 0.33 14.92 9.53
C ASP A 56 0.04 14.54 10.99
N GLU A 57 1.06 14.13 11.70
CA GLU A 57 0.99 13.65 13.09
C GLU A 57 1.04 14.79 14.13
N GLY A 58 1.12 16.06 13.68
CA GLY A 58 1.27 17.19 14.58
C GLY A 58 2.60 17.18 15.34
N ALA A 59 2.59 17.65 16.58
CA ALA A 59 3.79 17.73 17.44
C ALA A 59 3.98 16.50 18.35
N SER A 60 3.17 15.44 18.20
CA SER A 60 3.29 14.28 19.08
C SER A 60 4.50 13.43 18.66
N GLU A 61 5.41 13.20 19.58
CA GLU A 61 6.44 12.17 19.43
C GLU A 61 5.76 10.79 19.54
N SER A 62 5.21 10.30 18.42
CA SER A 62 4.71 8.93 18.38
C SER A 62 5.87 7.97 18.61
N SER A 63 5.73 7.03 19.55
CA SER A 63 6.72 5.98 19.76
C SER A 63 6.81 5.14 18.48
N ASN A 64 7.97 5.17 17.81
CA ASN A 64 8.22 4.37 16.61
C ASN A 64 8.31 2.85 16.88
N HIS A 65 8.07 2.41 18.13
CA HIS A 65 8.22 1.03 18.55
C HIS A 65 6.88 0.47 19.03
N THR A 66 6.13 -0.16 18.14
CA THR A 66 4.84 -0.75 18.52
C THR A 66 4.86 -2.26 18.32
N PRO A 67 4.66 -3.05 19.39
CA PRO A 67 4.57 -4.51 19.28
C PRO A 67 3.39 -4.92 18.39
N TRP A 68 3.59 -5.94 17.55
CA TRP A 68 2.55 -6.51 16.72
C TRP A 68 1.28 -6.86 17.50
N LYS A 69 1.44 -7.49 18.66
CA LYS A 69 0.30 -7.84 19.54
C LYS A 69 -0.55 -6.64 19.93
N VAL A 70 0.04 -5.46 20.13
CA VAL A 70 -0.67 -4.23 20.51
C VAL A 70 -1.50 -3.71 19.35
N ILE A 71 -0.93 -3.71 18.14
CA ILE A 71 -1.66 -3.32 16.90
C ILE A 71 -2.82 -4.29 16.68
N ARG A 72 -2.57 -5.59 16.79
CA ARG A 72 -3.58 -6.64 16.63
C ARG A 72 -4.75 -6.48 17.61
N GLU A 73 -4.44 -6.28 18.90
CA GLU A 73 -5.47 -6.08 19.93
C GLU A 73 -6.29 -4.81 19.67
N ARG A 74 -5.64 -3.71 19.30
CA ARG A 74 -6.31 -2.46 18.97
C ARG A 74 -7.27 -2.64 17.79
N LEU A 75 -6.86 -3.31 16.72
CA LEU A 75 -7.72 -3.61 15.58
C LEU A 75 -8.90 -4.51 15.97
N ILE A 76 -8.68 -5.55 16.77
CA ILE A 76 -9.73 -6.49 17.21
C ILE A 76 -10.77 -5.78 18.09
N GLN A 77 -10.35 -4.85 18.95
CA GLN A 77 -11.22 -4.14 19.89
C GLN A 77 -11.93 -2.93 19.25
N SER A 78 -11.51 -2.51 18.05
CA SER A 78 -12.08 -1.34 17.37
C SER A 78 -13.48 -1.58 16.82
N GLY A 79 -14.23 -0.48 16.60
CA GLY A 79 -15.53 -0.48 15.97
C GLY A 79 -15.51 -0.53 14.45
N ILE A 80 -14.34 -0.61 13.81
CA ILE A 80 -14.24 -0.61 12.34
C ILE A 80 -14.97 -1.80 11.72
N LYS A 81 -15.46 -1.61 10.50
CA LYS A 81 -16.13 -2.65 9.70
C LYS A 81 -15.30 -3.94 9.67
N GLN A 82 -15.95 -5.09 9.82
CA GLN A 82 -15.26 -6.39 9.92
C GLN A 82 -14.32 -6.66 8.75
N GLU A 83 -14.74 -6.41 7.53
CA GLU A 83 -13.95 -6.66 6.32
C GLU A 83 -12.69 -5.75 6.27
N ILE A 84 -12.80 -4.49 6.69
CA ILE A 84 -11.67 -3.57 6.80
C ILE A 84 -10.69 -4.06 7.87
N ARG A 85 -11.20 -4.51 9.02
CA ARG A 85 -10.40 -5.07 10.11
C ARG A 85 -9.65 -6.32 9.67
N GLU A 86 -10.32 -7.24 8.98
CA GLU A 86 -9.71 -8.48 8.47
C GLU A 86 -8.60 -8.18 7.46
N ASN A 87 -8.83 -7.22 6.55
CA ASN A 87 -7.80 -6.76 5.61
C ASN A 87 -6.59 -6.17 6.35
N ALA A 88 -6.83 -5.29 7.34
CA ALA A 88 -5.74 -4.66 8.12
C ALA A 88 -4.93 -5.70 8.90
N LEU A 89 -5.61 -6.62 9.59
CA LEU A 89 -4.95 -7.72 10.30
C LEU A 89 -4.13 -8.60 9.36
N GLY A 90 -4.65 -8.90 8.16
CA GLY A 90 -3.93 -9.70 7.16
C GLY A 90 -2.68 -9.00 6.65
N ILE A 91 -2.75 -7.70 6.33
CA ILE A 91 -1.58 -6.92 5.87
C ILE A 91 -0.51 -6.85 6.97
N PHE A 92 -0.89 -6.52 8.21
CA PHE A 92 0.05 -6.47 9.34
C PHE A 92 0.64 -7.85 9.66
N LYS A 93 -0.14 -8.92 9.50
CA LYS A 93 0.35 -10.28 9.69
C LYS A 93 1.45 -10.62 8.68
N CYS A 94 1.25 -10.33 7.38
CA CYS A 94 2.28 -10.52 6.36
C CYS A 94 3.58 -9.78 6.75
N LEU A 95 3.44 -8.56 7.25
CA LEU A 95 4.57 -7.76 7.68
C LEU A 95 5.27 -8.36 8.91
N ALA A 96 4.51 -8.77 9.92
CA ALA A 96 5.05 -9.38 11.15
C ALA A 96 5.78 -10.71 10.84
N GLU A 97 5.23 -11.53 9.95
CA GLU A 97 5.87 -12.79 9.52
C GLU A 97 7.20 -12.53 8.78
N ALA A 98 7.25 -11.49 7.94
CA ALA A 98 8.50 -11.11 7.25
C ALA A 98 9.57 -10.58 8.22
N GLU A 99 9.18 -9.73 9.17
CA GLU A 99 10.09 -9.21 10.21
C GLU A 99 10.57 -10.34 11.12
N ALA A 100 9.69 -11.23 11.57
CA ALA A 100 10.03 -12.41 12.37
C ALA A 100 11.09 -13.27 11.69
N LEU A 101 10.91 -13.50 10.39
CA LEU A 101 11.86 -14.28 9.58
C LEU A 101 13.23 -13.58 9.46
N VAL A 102 13.24 -12.27 9.21
CA VAL A 102 14.47 -11.47 9.07
C VAL A 102 15.24 -11.41 10.38
N HIS A 103 14.55 -11.28 11.51
CA HIS A 103 15.16 -11.18 12.85
C HIS A 103 15.39 -12.53 13.53
N GLY A 104 14.85 -13.62 13.00
CA GLY A 104 14.96 -14.96 13.59
C GLY A 104 14.25 -15.09 14.95
N ILE A 105 13.13 -14.42 15.12
CA ILE A 105 12.31 -14.40 16.35
C ILE A 105 10.92 -14.97 16.08
N ASP A 106 10.17 -15.23 17.17
CA ASP A 106 8.75 -15.60 17.06
C ASP A 106 7.93 -14.40 16.57
N VAL A 107 6.89 -14.65 15.77
CA VAL A 107 6.00 -13.60 15.23
C VAL A 107 5.30 -12.80 16.33
N GLU A 108 5.02 -13.42 17.47
CA GLU A 108 4.41 -12.77 18.64
C GLU A 108 5.38 -11.84 19.38
N GLU A 109 6.69 -11.97 19.13
CA GLU A 109 7.73 -11.12 19.72
C GLU A 109 8.09 -9.92 18.81
N VAL A 110 7.52 -9.84 17.62
CA VAL A 110 7.81 -8.75 16.66
C VAL A 110 7.40 -7.41 17.26
N VAL A 111 8.36 -6.48 17.23
CA VAL A 111 8.15 -5.06 17.51
C VAL A 111 8.49 -4.29 16.24
N PHE A 112 7.54 -3.56 15.70
CA PHE A 112 7.77 -2.75 14.52
C PHE A 112 8.52 -1.47 14.90
N HIS A 113 9.67 -1.26 14.28
CA HIS A 113 10.55 -0.12 14.54
C HIS A 113 10.32 1.06 13.58
N GLU A 114 9.83 0.78 12.37
CA GLU A 114 9.56 1.78 11.33
C GLU A 114 8.09 1.76 10.89
N VAL A 115 7.51 0.57 10.87
CA VAL A 115 6.13 0.35 10.44
C VAL A 115 5.14 0.48 11.61
N GLY A 116 5.62 0.56 12.83
CA GLY A 116 4.83 0.84 14.04
C GLY A 116 4.46 2.31 14.21
N ALA A 117 4.99 3.19 13.37
CA ALA A 117 4.64 4.60 13.35
C ALA A 117 3.17 4.78 12.91
N VAL A 118 2.55 5.84 13.40
CA VAL A 118 1.13 6.12 13.16
C VAL A 118 0.82 6.27 11.67
N ASP A 119 1.71 6.88 10.90
CA ASP A 119 1.58 7.03 9.45
C ASP A 119 1.43 5.67 8.74
N SER A 120 2.22 4.67 9.15
CA SER A 120 2.16 3.32 8.57
C SER A 120 0.88 2.59 8.94
N MET A 121 0.35 2.80 10.15
CA MET A 121 -0.96 2.26 10.55
C MET A 121 -2.08 2.88 9.72
N VAL A 122 -2.02 4.19 9.46
CA VAL A 122 -2.97 4.89 8.60
C VAL A 122 -2.90 4.38 7.17
N ASP A 123 -1.71 4.14 6.63
CA ASP A 123 -1.53 3.62 5.27
C ASP A 123 -2.12 2.20 5.12
N VAL A 124 -1.93 1.33 6.12
CA VAL A 124 -2.54 -0.01 6.14
C VAL A 124 -4.06 0.08 6.23
N LEU A 125 -4.60 0.98 7.05
CA LEU A 125 -6.04 1.20 7.13
C LEU A 125 -6.62 1.74 5.82
N ALA A 126 -5.94 2.73 5.21
CA ALA A 126 -6.34 3.26 3.91
C ALA A 126 -6.36 2.16 2.84
N ALA A 127 -5.32 1.31 2.81
CA ALA A 127 -5.30 0.16 1.92
C ALA A 127 -6.47 -0.80 2.23
N SER A 128 -6.76 -1.08 3.50
CA SER A 128 -7.82 -1.99 3.91
C SER A 128 -9.22 -1.50 3.51
N VAL A 129 -9.47 -0.19 3.60
CA VAL A 129 -10.69 0.47 3.11
C VAL A 129 -10.80 0.34 1.59
N ILE A 130 -9.70 0.56 0.87
CA ILE A 130 -9.65 0.40 -0.58
C ILE A 130 -9.97 -1.05 -0.98
N LEU A 131 -9.36 -2.03 -0.31
CA LEU A 131 -9.61 -3.44 -0.58
C LEU A 131 -11.05 -3.86 -0.31
N ASP A 132 -11.69 -3.28 0.70
CA ASP A 132 -13.11 -3.49 0.98
C ASP A 132 -13.98 -2.86 -0.13
N ALA A 133 -13.69 -1.62 -0.53
CA ALA A 133 -14.44 -0.92 -1.57
C ALA A 133 -14.35 -1.61 -2.95
N TYR A 134 -13.26 -2.31 -3.21
CA TYR A 134 -12.99 -3.04 -4.46
C TYR A 134 -12.91 -4.55 -4.26
N HIS A 135 -13.70 -5.10 -3.34
CA HIS A 135 -13.64 -6.52 -2.96
C HIS A 135 -13.98 -7.49 -4.10
N GLU A 136 -14.78 -7.05 -5.09
CA GLU A 136 -15.13 -7.85 -6.29
C GLU A 136 -14.13 -7.70 -7.44
N ALA A 137 -13.07 -6.89 -7.28
CA ALA A 137 -12.13 -6.64 -8.35
C ALA A 137 -11.12 -7.77 -8.51
N ASN A 138 -10.76 -8.08 -9.76
CA ASN A 138 -9.56 -8.84 -10.06
C ASN A 138 -8.37 -7.87 -10.14
N TRP A 139 -7.27 -8.25 -9.50
CA TRP A 139 -6.11 -7.40 -9.32
C TRP A 139 -4.96 -7.83 -10.22
N PHE A 140 -4.38 -6.88 -10.93
CA PHE A 140 -3.22 -7.09 -11.78
C PHE A 140 -2.14 -6.08 -11.45
N LEU A 141 -0.89 -6.51 -11.51
CA LEU A 141 0.27 -5.70 -11.20
C LEU A 141 1.29 -5.83 -12.34
N GLY A 142 1.87 -4.73 -12.77
CA GLY A 142 3.08 -4.74 -13.60
C GLY A 142 4.30 -5.23 -12.83
N SER A 143 5.45 -5.36 -13.47
CA SER A 143 6.70 -5.66 -12.78
C SER A 143 7.05 -4.51 -11.81
N LEU A 144 7.69 -4.84 -10.68
CA LEU A 144 8.05 -3.88 -9.65
C LEU A 144 9.44 -3.29 -9.90
N PRO A 145 9.65 -1.99 -9.61
CA PRO A 145 10.99 -1.42 -9.67
C PRO A 145 11.85 -1.95 -8.50
N LEU A 146 13.07 -2.42 -8.81
CA LEU A 146 13.91 -3.12 -7.84
C LEU A 146 14.46 -2.20 -6.73
N GLY A 147 14.78 -0.95 -7.04
CA GLY A 147 15.49 -0.08 -6.11
C GLY A 147 16.96 -0.48 -5.92
N ARG A 148 17.82 0.49 -5.58
CA ARG A 148 19.26 0.28 -5.43
C ARG A 148 19.85 1.17 -4.34
N GLY A 149 20.96 0.70 -3.77
CA GLY A 149 21.73 1.44 -2.77
C GLY A 149 21.41 1.00 -1.36
N GLU A 150 21.38 1.95 -0.45
CA GLU A 150 21.16 1.72 0.98
C GLU A 150 20.07 2.65 1.51
N VAL A 151 19.39 2.22 2.54
CA VAL A 151 18.45 3.02 3.34
C VAL A 151 18.92 3.09 4.78
N GLN A 152 18.81 4.27 5.40
CA GLN A 152 19.06 4.43 6.83
C GLN A 152 17.81 3.99 7.58
N THR A 153 17.97 3.06 8.51
CA THR A 153 16.91 2.48 9.33
C THR A 153 17.25 2.57 10.82
N ALA A 154 16.33 2.21 11.69
CA ALA A 154 16.58 2.06 13.13
C ALA A 154 17.69 1.03 13.41
N HIS A 155 17.87 0.03 12.54
CA HIS A 155 18.92 -0.99 12.62
C HIS A 155 20.24 -0.59 11.92
N GLY A 156 20.39 0.67 11.52
CA GLY A 156 21.52 1.16 10.74
C GLY A 156 21.25 1.17 9.24
N LYS A 157 22.31 1.12 8.44
CA LYS A 157 22.21 1.10 6.99
C LYS A 157 21.91 -0.30 6.49
N LEU A 158 20.83 -0.45 5.75
CA LEU A 158 20.43 -1.70 5.11
C LEU A 158 20.52 -1.58 3.59
N PRO A 159 20.90 -2.68 2.89
CA PRO A 159 20.86 -2.72 1.43
C PRO A 159 19.43 -2.69 0.91
N LEU A 160 19.23 -2.16 -0.28
CA LEU A 160 17.95 -2.14 -0.98
C LEU A 160 17.88 -3.21 -2.09
N PRO A 161 16.74 -3.90 -2.24
CA PRO A 161 15.54 -3.82 -1.40
C PRO A 161 15.80 -4.25 0.05
N ALA A 162 15.07 -3.65 1.02
CA ALA A 162 15.20 -4.00 2.43
C ALA A 162 14.89 -5.50 2.68
N PRO A 163 15.51 -6.16 3.69
CA PRO A 163 15.35 -7.59 3.91
C PRO A 163 13.89 -8.05 4.01
N ALA A 164 13.05 -7.33 4.76
CA ALA A 164 11.63 -7.65 4.86
C ALA A 164 10.90 -7.54 3.51
N VAL A 165 11.26 -6.56 2.68
CA VAL A 165 10.71 -6.43 1.32
C VAL A 165 11.09 -7.63 0.45
N VAL A 166 12.34 -8.12 0.56
CA VAL A 166 12.78 -9.32 -0.16
C VAL A 166 11.95 -10.54 0.24
N GLU A 167 11.70 -10.73 1.54
CA GLU A 167 10.86 -11.83 2.03
C GLU A 167 9.42 -11.72 1.53
N LEU A 168 8.81 -10.56 1.66
CA LEU A 168 7.43 -10.30 1.24
C LEU A 168 7.21 -10.49 -0.26
N LEU A 169 8.19 -10.14 -1.09
CA LEU A 169 8.03 -10.11 -2.54
C LEU A 169 8.71 -11.28 -3.27
N LYS A 170 9.04 -12.37 -2.57
CA LYS A 170 9.45 -13.62 -3.22
C LYS A 170 8.36 -14.09 -4.19
N GLY A 171 8.77 -14.34 -5.44
CA GLY A 171 7.89 -14.78 -6.53
C GLY A 171 7.28 -13.66 -7.36
N PHE A 172 7.58 -12.39 -7.04
CA PHE A 172 7.20 -11.25 -7.87
C PHE A 172 8.26 -10.96 -8.95
N ASP A 173 7.81 -10.45 -10.09
CA ASP A 173 8.68 -9.99 -11.18
C ASP A 173 9.15 -8.56 -10.91
N PHE A 174 10.45 -8.33 -11.11
CA PHE A 174 11.09 -7.04 -10.94
C PHE A 174 11.77 -6.57 -12.22
N HIS A 175 11.89 -5.27 -12.37
CA HIS A 175 12.73 -4.62 -13.37
C HIS A 175 13.64 -3.58 -12.73
N ASP A 176 14.73 -3.29 -13.42
CA ASP A 176 15.61 -2.21 -13.04
C ASP A 176 15.18 -0.92 -13.76
N ASP A 177 14.72 0.05 -13.00
CA ASP A 177 14.25 1.33 -13.54
C ASP A 177 15.32 2.43 -13.60
N GLY A 178 16.58 2.12 -13.25
CA GLY A 178 17.72 3.05 -13.25
C GLY A 178 17.74 4.03 -12.07
N GLU A 179 16.69 4.09 -11.26
CA GLU A 179 16.62 4.99 -10.10
C GLU A 179 17.26 4.36 -8.85
N THR A 180 17.86 5.20 -8.02
CA THR A 180 18.45 4.78 -6.73
C THR A 180 17.46 4.96 -5.59
N GLY A 181 17.70 4.26 -4.47
CA GLY A 181 16.91 4.33 -3.24
C GLY A 181 15.74 3.35 -3.21
N GLU A 182 14.99 3.41 -2.15
CA GLU A 182 13.85 2.53 -1.93
C GLU A 182 12.73 2.80 -2.93
N ARG A 183 12.32 1.75 -3.65
CA ARG A 183 11.24 1.81 -4.64
C ARG A 183 9.96 1.18 -4.12
N VAL A 184 10.10 0.12 -3.32
CA VAL A 184 9.02 -0.57 -2.62
C VAL A 184 9.34 -0.57 -1.13
N THR A 185 8.44 -0.04 -0.30
CA THR A 185 8.57 -0.03 1.16
C THR A 185 8.04 -1.34 1.76
N PRO A 186 8.41 -1.69 3.00
CA PRO A 186 7.87 -2.87 3.68
C PRO A 186 6.33 -2.89 3.74
N THR A 187 5.70 -1.76 4.07
CA THR A 187 4.22 -1.64 4.09
C THR A 187 3.60 -1.88 2.71
N GLY A 188 4.19 -1.27 1.67
CA GLY A 188 3.73 -1.49 0.30
C GLY A 188 3.90 -2.94 -0.16
N ALA A 189 5.01 -3.58 0.20
CA ALA A 189 5.26 -4.99 -0.06
C ALA A 189 4.24 -5.90 0.65
N ALA A 190 3.90 -5.59 1.91
CA ALA A 190 2.90 -6.33 2.67
C ALA A 190 1.50 -6.24 2.05
N ILE A 191 1.10 -5.06 1.56
CA ILE A 191 -0.17 -4.87 0.82
C ILE A 191 -0.19 -5.78 -0.43
N LEU A 192 0.90 -5.80 -1.20
CA LEU A 192 0.99 -6.63 -2.40
C LEU A 192 0.98 -8.13 -2.07
N ARG A 193 1.69 -8.55 -1.02
CA ARG A 193 1.68 -9.94 -0.53
C ARG A 193 0.27 -10.34 -0.12
N PHE A 194 -0.38 -9.56 0.70
CA PHE A 194 -1.75 -9.82 1.14
C PHE A 194 -2.73 -9.90 -0.04
N LEU A 195 -2.62 -8.99 -1.02
CA LEU A 195 -3.44 -9.04 -2.25
C LEU A 195 -3.22 -10.32 -3.04
N THR A 196 -1.98 -10.81 -3.11
CA THR A 196 -1.68 -12.08 -3.79
C THR A 196 -2.35 -13.26 -3.09
N GLU A 197 -2.26 -13.31 -1.76
CA GLU A 197 -2.78 -14.41 -0.95
C GLU A 197 -4.30 -14.39 -0.83
N SER A 198 -4.90 -13.21 -0.66
CA SER A 198 -6.34 -13.06 -0.38
C SER A 198 -7.19 -12.78 -1.61
N ARG A 199 -6.63 -12.21 -2.68
CA ARG A 199 -7.37 -11.74 -3.86
C ARG A 199 -6.79 -12.25 -5.18
N GLY A 200 -5.75 -13.07 -5.15
CA GLY A 200 -5.15 -13.64 -6.35
C GLY A 200 -4.50 -12.61 -7.26
N LEU A 201 -3.87 -11.56 -6.70
CA LEU A 201 -3.11 -10.58 -7.48
C LEU A 201 -2.15 -11.29 -8.44
N SER A 202 -2.20 -10.94 -9.72
CA SER A 202 -1.40 -11.56 -10.77
C SER A 202 -0.52 -10.53 -11.47
N GLN A 203 0.74 -10.91 -11.74
CA GLN A 203 1.63 -10.15 -12.62
C GLN A 203 1.63 -10.66 -14.07
N LYS A 204 0.85 -11.71 -14.35
CA LYS A 204 0.73 -12.22 -15.71
C LYS A 204 -0.23 -11.36 -16.50
N PRO A 205 0.18 -10.80 -17.66
CA PRO A 205 -0.72 -10.05 -18.50
C PRO A 205 -1.80 -10.98 -19.05
N GLU A 206 -3.05 -10.64 -18.80
CA GLU A 206 -4.16 -11.29 -19.49
C GLU A 206 -4.32 -10.67 -20.89
N THR A 207 -4.41 -11.51 -21.90
CA THR A 207 -4.65 -11.09 -23.31
C THR A 207 -6.13 -10.78 -23.59
N ILE A 208 -6.86 -10.31 -22.61
CA ILE A 208 -8.31 -10.11 -22.69
C ILE A 208 -8.61 -8.71 -23.20
N LYS A 209 -9.55 -8.60 -24.15
CA LYS A 209 -10.06 -7.31 -24.61
C LYS A 209 -11.01 -6.72 -23.58
N ARG A 210 -10.63 -5.59 -22.98
CA ARG A 210 -11.42 -4.88 -21.97
C ARG A 210 -11.43 -3.39 -22.25
N LYS A 211 -12.51 -2.70 -21.90
CA LYS A 211 -12.59 -1.24 -22.00
C LYS A 211 -11.96 -0.59 -20.78
N LEU A 212 -11.02 0.32 -20.98
CA LEU A 212 -10.56 1.22 -19.92
C LEU A 212 -11.71 2.16 -19.53
N LEU A 213 -12.10 2.14 -18.27
CA LEU A 213 -13.22 2.93 -17.72
C LEU A 213 -12.73 4.20 -17.02
N SER A 214 -11.69 4.09 -16.21
CA SER A 214 -11.16 5.20 -15.42
C SER A 214 -9.72 4.92 -15.00
N SER A 215 -9.06 5.96 -14.48
CA SER A 215 -7.72 5.86 -13.94
C SER A 215 -7.55 6.80 -12.75
N GLY A 216 -6.61 6.47 -11.85
CA GLY A 216 -6.20 7.32 -10.76
C GLY A 216 -4.68 7.36 -10.66
N GLN A 217 -4.14 8.51 -10.24
CA GLN A 217 -2.71 8.79 -10.18
C GLN A 217 -2.32 9.26 -8.79
N GLY A 218 -1.44 8.50 -8.14
CA GLY A 218 -0.94 8.76 -6.80
C GLY A 218 0.55 9.04 -6.78
N PHE A 219 0.94 10.23 -6.31
CA PHE A 219 2.32 10.64 -6.20
C PHE A 219 2.90 10.33 -4.82
N GLY A 220 4.13 9.80 -4.82
CA GLY A 220 4.95 9.72 -3.62
C GLY A 220 5.61 11.07 -3.28
N SER A 221 6.09 11.19 -2.05
CA SER A 221 6.77 12.40 -1.56
C SER A 221 8.16 12.59 -2.16
N ARG A 222 8.87 11.49 -2.47
CA ARG A 222 10.23 11.52 -3.00
C ARG A 222 10.26 12.01 -4.46
N LYS A 223 11.22 12.88 -4.78
CA LYS A 223 11.51 13.27 -6.16
C LYS A 223 12.52 12.31 -6.78
N LEU A 224 12.16 11.67 -7.88
CA LEU A 224 13.06 10.86 -8.71
C LEU A 224 13.81 11.74 -9.71
N LYS A 225 14.92 11.24 -10.24
CA LYS A 225 15.80 12.03 -11.12
C LYS A 225 15.29 12.08 -12.55
N THR A 226 14.80 10.98 -13.07
CA THR A 226 14.52 10.80 -14.50
C THR A 226 13.05 10.64 -14.82
N LYS A 227 12.20 10.39 -13.83
CA LYS A 227 10.78 10.08 -14.02
C LYS A 227 9.90 10.60 -12.89
N SER A 228 8.61 10.61 -13.08
CA SER A 228 7.61 10.91 -12.04
C SER A 228 7.59 9.78 -10.99
N ASN A 229 7.52 10.13 -9.70
CA ASN A 229 7.32 9.15 -8.64
C ASN A 229 5.83 8.87 -8.47
N LEU A 230 5.28 8.09 -9.36
CA LEU A 230 3.86 7.90 -9.56
C LEU A 230 3.48 6.41 -9.47
N LEU A 231 2.32 6.14 -8.92
CA LEU A 231 1.59 4.88 -9.10
C LEU A 231 0.29 5.20 -9.84
N ARG A 232 0.05 4.49 -10.91
CA ARG A 232 -1.18 4.62 -11.71
C ARG A 232 -2.06 3.40 -11.54
N VAL A 233 -3.33 3.63 -11.24
CA VAL A 233 -4.38 2.62 -11.22
C VAL A 233 -5.21 2.76 -12.48
N LEU A 234 -5.41 1.67 -13.20
CA LEU A 234 -6.27 1.60 -14.37
C LEU A 234 -7.44 0.68 -14.06
N VAL A 235 -8.66 1.15 -14.26
CA VAL A 235 -9.88 0.38 -14.06
C VAL A 235 -10.45 -0.03 -15.39
N PHE A 236 -10.55 -1.33 -15.59
CA PHE A 236 -11.15 -1.90 -16.79
C PHE A 236 -12.54 -2.45 -16.50
N GLY A 237 -13.43 -2.40 -17.47
CA GLY A 237 -14.74 -3.02 -17.42
C GLY A 237 -14.65 -4.55 -17.44
N PRO A 238 -15.79 -5.23 -17.27
CA PRO A 238 -15.87 -6.66 -17.46
C PRO A 238 -15.46 -7.02 -18.89
N GLU A 239 -15.02 -8.25 -19.08
CA GLU A 239 -14.75 -8.80 -20.40
C GLU A 239 -16.01 -8.71 -21.28
N GLU A 240 -15.90 -8.24 -22.51
CA GLU A 240 -17.00 -8.30 -23.48
C GLU A 240 -17.22 -9.76 -23.90
N LYS A 241 -17.84 -10.53 -23.03
CA LYS A 241 -18.43 -11.82 -23.40
C LYS A 241 -19.85 -11.59 -23.91
N SER A 242 -20.31 -12.48 -24.81
CA SER A 242 -21.69 -12.54 -25.25
C SER A 242 -22.68 -12.53 -24.07
N PRO A 243 -23.96 -12.14 -24.24
CA PRO A 243 -24.83 -11.54 -23.23
C PRO A 243 -25.17 -12.31 -21.95
N GLU A 244 -24.49 -13.37 -21.56
CA GLU A 244 -24.92 -14.28 -20.50
C GLU A 244 -24.00 -14.45 -19.27
N GLU A 245 -22.89 -13.70 -19.12
CA GLU A 245 -22.03 -13.90 -17.94
C GLU A 245 -21.61 -12.63 -17.19
N ASP A 246 -21.69 -12.75 -15.89
CA ASP A 246 -21.60 -11.79 -14.79
C ASP A 246 -20.43 -10.79 -14.73
N ARG A 247 -20.67 -9.71 -13.97
CA ARG A 247 -19.88 -8.51 -13.77
C ARG A 247 -18.55 -8.80 -13.07
N ILE A 248 -17.41 -8.74 -13.78
CA ILE A 248 -16.08 -8.73 -13.20
C ILE A 248 -15.41 -7.38 -13.48
N ARG A 249 -14.93 -6.67 -12.44
CA ARG A 249 -14.10 -5.46 -12.57
C ARG A 249 -12.63 -5.86 -12.43
N VAL A 250 -11.77 -5.35 -13.30
CA VAL A 250 -10.32 -5.59 -13.27
C VAL A 250 -9.59 -4.31 -12.92
N LEU A 251 -8.68 -4.40 -11.97
CA LEU A 251 -7.77 -3.32 -11.58
C LEU A 251 -6.34 -3.70 -11.99
N ARG A 252 -5.68 -2.84 -12.75
CA ARG A 252 -4.27 -2.98 -13.12
C ARG A 252 -3.48 -1.84 -12.53
N PHE A 253 -2.35 -2.19 -11.89
CA PHE A 253 -1.37 -1.25 -11.40
C PHE A 253 -0.20 -1.21 -12.37
N GLU A 254 0.15 -0.02 -12.83
CA GLU A 254 1.40 0.23 -13.53
C GLU A 254 2.21 1.22 -12.70
N VAL A 255 3.45 0.85 -12.43
CA VAL A 255 4.47 1.77 -11.94
C VAL A 255 5.16 2.26 -13.20
N ASP A 256 4.93 3.51 -13.57
CA ASP A 256 5.47 4.07 -14.81
C ASP A 256 7.00 3.96 -14.87
N ASP A 257 7.48 3.49 -16.03
CA ASP A 257 8.88 3.47 -16.41
C ASP A 257 9.44 4.88 -16.64
#